data_f9f6ca37127467d4a81b57cd97f5409f
#
_entry.id   f9f6ca37127467d4a81b57cd97f5409f
#
_cell.length_a   1.000
_cell.length_b   1.000
_cell.length_c   1.000
_cell.angle_alpha   90.00
_cell.angle_beta   90.00
_cell.angle_gamma   90.00
#
_symmetry.space_group_name_H-M   'P 1'
#
loop_
_entity.id
_entity.type
_entity.pdbx_description
1 polymer ?
#
loop_
_entity_poly.entity_id
_entity_poly.type
_entity_poly.pdbx_seq_one_letter_code
_entity_poly.pdbx_strand_id
1 'polypeptide(L)'
;MKYNKAEIGKRIKARRKAHKISQERLSKMVGISRSTIIHIEKGDTLPELTPLTNICEVLGCRVSYILGEDEETRQIKKDIGALRMALALQSEVLKDESEKLNQIRKRIKDLVNMSHKALKMCDDANDRL
;
A
#
# COMPACT_ATOMS: atom_id res chain seq x y z
N MET A 1 2.57 16.95 12.93
CA MET A 1 3.49 16.60 11.84
C MET A 1 4.57 17.65 11.71
N LYS A 2 5.81 17.26 11.68
CA LYS A 2 6.93 18.20 11.51
C LYS A 2 7.44 18.07 10.08
N TYR A 3 7.14 19.06 9.24
CA TYR A 3 7.62 19.06 7.86
C TYR A 3 9.14 19.25 7.81
N ASN A 4 9.80 18.46 6.98
CA ASN A 4 11.25 18.55 6.79
C ASN A 4 11.59 19.61 5.74
N LYS A 5 12.13 20.74 6.19
CA LYS A 5 12.52 21.88 5.34
C LYS A 5 13.46 21.48 4.21
N ALA A 6 14.45 20.65 4.51
CA ALA A 6 15.44 20.21 3.53
C ALA A 6 14.82 19.39 2.41
N GLU A 7 13.91 18.47 2.74
CA GLU A 7 13.20 17.66 1.76
C GLU A 7 12.25 18.48 0.89
N ILE A 8 11.54 19.44 1.49
CA ILE A 8 10.68 20.39 0.78
C ILE A 8 11.51 21.18 -0.23
N GLY A 9 12.63 21.75 0.21
CA GLY A 9 13.54 22.51 -0.65
C GLY A 9 14.09 21.68 -1.80
N LYS A 10 14.51 20.44 -1.55
CA LYS A 10 14.97 19.50 -2.58
C LYS A 10 13.90 19.21 -3.63
N ARG A 11 12.65 18.98 -3.22
CA ARG A 11 11.55 18.71 -4.14
C ARG A 11 11.23 19.91 -5.02
N ILE A 12 11.20 21.11 -4.44
CA ILE A 12 11.03 22.37 -5.19
C ILE A 12 12.15 22.53 -6.22
N LYS A 13 13.41 22.38 -5.79
CA LYS A 13 14.60 22.49 -6.66
C LYS A 13 14.56 21.45 -7.81
N ALA A 14 14.22 20.21 -7.51
CA ALA A 14 14.13 19.15 -8.50
C ALA A 14 13.05 19.44 -9.56
N ARG A 15 11.86 19.89 -9.13
CA ARG A 15 10.78 20.28 -10.05
C ARG A 15 11.14 21.48 -10.90
N ARG A 16 11.74 22.49 -10.28
CA ARG A 16 12.22 23.68 -11.01
C ARG A 16 13.20 23.29 -12.12
N LYS A 17 14.20 22.48 -11.78
CA LYS A 17 15.19 21.98 -12.77
C LYS A 17 14.56 21.15 -13.87
N ALA A 18 13.60 20.31 -13.54
CA ALA A 18 12.85 19.51 -14.52
C ALA A 18 12.10 20.40 -15.53
N HIS A 19 11.58 21.54 -15.09
CA HIS A 19 10.95 22.54 -15.95
C HIS A 19 11.96 23.49 -16.62
N LYS A 20 13.26 23.31 -16.39
CA LYS A 20 14.33 24.17 -16.95
C LYS A 20 14.15 25.67 -16.59
N ILE A 21 13.66 25.95 -15.41
CA ILE A 21 13.42 27.31 -14.89
C ILE A 21 14.58 27.70 -13.97
N SER A 22 15.14 28.91 -14.16
CA SER A 22 16.14 29.44 -13.24
C SER A 22 15.52 29.91 -11.91
N GLN A 23 16.32 30.01 -10.85
CA GLN A 23 15.86 30.55 -9.56
C GLN A 23 15.32 31.98 -9.72
N GLU A 24 15.97 32.80 -10.54
CA GLU A 24 15.54 34.16 -10.81
C GLU A 24 14.20 34.22 -11.54
N ARG A 25 14.02 33.36 -12.54
CA ARG A 25 12.76 33.29 -13.25
C ARG A 25 11.62 32.80 -12.35
N LEU A 26 11.87 31.79 -11.54
CA LEU A 26 10.89 31.30 -10.58
C LEU A 26 10.50 32.39 -9.57
N SER A 27 11.48 33.14 -9.04
CA SER A 27 11.23 34.23 -8.11
C SER A 27 10.32 35.30 -8.69
N LYS A 28 10.54 35.68 -9.95
CA LYS A 28 9.69 36.65 -10.66
C LYS A 28 8.28 36.13 -10.91
N MET A 29 8.14 34.85 -11.27
CA MET A 29 6.84 34.24 -11.53
C MET A 29 5.99 34.08 -10.26
N VAL A 30 6.66 33.84 -9.12
CA VAL A 30 6.00 33.63 -7.82
C VAL A 30 5.80 34.95 -7.05
N GLY A 31 6.56 35.99 -7.38
CA GLY A 31 6.48 37.31 -6.73
C GLY A 31 7.25 37.40 -5.42
N ILE A 32 8.32 36.61 -5.26
CA ILE A 32 9.24 36.67 -4.10
C ILE A 32 10.67 36.90 -4.56
N SER A 33 11.59 37.28 -3.63
CA SER A 33 12.98 37.53 -4.00
C SER A 33 13.70 36.24 -4.40
N ARG A 34 14.71 36.35 -5.26
CA ARG A 34 15.62 35.26 -5.60
C ARG A 34 16.29 34.69 -4.36
N SER A 35 16.71 35.56 -3.42
CA SER A 35 17.31 35.14 -2.17
C SER A 35 16.38 34.24 -1.37
N THR A 36 15.08 34.54 -1.33
CA THR A 36 14.06 33.69 -0.67
C THR A 36 13.97 32.32 -1.32
N ILE A 37 13.97 32.24 -2.66
CA ILE A 37 14.00 30.94 -3.38
C ILE A 37 15.24 30.14 -3.01
N ILE A 38 16.40 30.77 -2.94
CA ILE A 38 17.67 30.12 -2.58
C ILE A 38 17.58 29.52 -1.17
N HIS A 39 17.08 30.25 -0.19
CA HIS A 39 16.94 29.79 1.19
C HIS A 39 15.92 28.67 1.32
N ILE A 40 14.82 28.74 0.58
CA ILE A 40 13.82 27.66 0.52
C ILE A 40 14.45 26.38 -0.06
N GLU A 41 15.14 26.49 -1.19
CA GLU A 41 15.77 25.32 -1.85
C GLU A 41 16.92 24.71 -1.05
N LYS A 42 17.62 25.50 -0.22
CA LYS A 42 18.62 24.98 0.73
C LYS A 42 18.02 24.31 1.96
N GLY A 43 16.76 24.57 2.24
CA GLY A 43 16.08 24.07 3.44
C GLY A 43 16.31 24.93 4.68
N ASP A 44 16.78 26.17 4.51
CA ASP A 44 16.98 27.12 5.61
C ASP A 44 15.65 27.62 6.15
N THR A 45 14.70 27.88 5.24
CA THR A 45 13.36 28.38 5.57
C THR A 45 12.26 27.57 4.89
N LEU A 46 11.09 27.52 5.54
CA LEU A 46 9.87 27.05 4.89
C LEU A 46 9.21 28.20 4.13
N PRO A 47 8.67 27.94 2.92
CA PRO A 47 7.84 28.94 2.26
C PRO A 47 6.55 29.15 3.05
N GLU A 48 6.08 30.38 3.10
CA GLU A 48 4.73 30.69 3.57
C GLU A 48 3.68 30.09 2.63
N LEU A 49 2.44 29.99 3.07
CA LEU A 49 1.37 29.31 2.34
C LEU A 49 1.14 29.89 0.94
N THR A 50 1.06 31.21 0.81
CA THR A 50 0.82 31.86 -0.50
C THR A 50 1.99 31.67 -1.47
N PRO A 51 3.27 31.91 -1.09
CA PRO A 51 4.41 31.56 -1.94
C PRO A 51 4.47 30.08 -2.29
N LEU A 52 4.14 29.17 -1.37
CA LEU A 52 4.14 27.73 -1.62
C LEU A 52 3.11 27.34 -2.68
N THR A 53 1.88 27.86 -2.58
CA THR A 53 0.83 27.59 -3.58
C THR A 53 1.21 28.14 -4.95
N ASN A 54 1.76 29.33 -5.02
CA ASN A 54 2.23 29.94 -6.27
C ASN A 54 3.40 29.15 -6.89
N ILE A 55 4.35 28.67 -6.09
CA ILE A 55 5.43 27.79 -6.53
C ILE A 55 4.84 26.49 -7.13
N CYS A 56 3.87 25.89 -6.46
CA CYS A 56 3.22 24.67 -6.92
C CYS A 56 2.46 24.86 -8.24
N GLU A 57 1.78 25.98 -8.41
CA GLU A 57 1.10 26.34 -9.66
C GLU A 57 2.09 26.48 -10.82
N VAL A 58 3.17 27.25 -10.62
CA VAL A 58 4.22 27.44 -11.63
C VAL A 58 4.90 26.12 -11.99
N LEU A 59 5.15 25.27 -11.01
CA LEU A 59 5.82 23.98 -11.21
C LEU A 59 4.86 22.82 -11.58
N GLY A 60 3.58 23.09 -11.73
CA GLY A 60 2.58 22.10 -12.12
C GLY A 60 2.52 20.88 -11.18
N CYS A 61 2.61 21.12 -9.87
CA CYS A 61 2.55 20.06 -8.86
C CYS A 61 1.58 20.41 -7.73
N ARG A 62 1.20 19.41 -6.96
CA ARG A 62 0.35 19.61 -5.78
C ARG A 62 1.20 20.01 -4.57
N VAL A 63 0.61 20.78 -3.65
CA VAL A 63 1.24 21.12 -2.38
C VAL A 63 1.59 19.87 -1.59
N SER A 64 0.71 18.84 -1.57
CA SER A 64 0.94 17.54 -0.93
C SER A 64 2.21 16.84 -1.43
N TYR A 65 2.50 16.94 -2.73
CA TYR A 65 3.74 16.40 -3.30
C TYR A 65 4.98 17.10 -2.73
N ILE A 66 4.97 18.43 -2.66
CA ILE A 66 6.07 19.22 -2.12
C ILE A 66 6.26 18.94 -0.62
N LEU A 67 5.17 18.80 0.13
CA LEU A 67 5.20 18.46 1.56
C LEU A 67 5.61 17.02 1.86
N GLY A 68 5.57 16.14 0.87
CA GLY A 68 5.94 14.74 1.02
C GLY A 68 4.79 13.82 1.45
N GLU A 69 3.59 14.33 1.53
CA GLU A 69 2.40 13.54 1.88
C GLU A 69 2.06 12.49 0.82
N ASP A 70 2.32 12.80 -0.46
CA ASP A 70 2.13 11.85 -1.56
C ASP A 70 3.09 10.66 -1.48
N GLU A 71 4.29 10.83 -0.93
CA GLU A 71 5.26 9.76 -0.75
C GLU A 71 4.86 8.81 0.39
N GLU A 72 4.41 9.35 1.52
CA GLU A 72 3.83 8.56 2.62
C GLU A 72 2.62 7.76 2.14
N THR A 73 1.70 8.41 1.44
CA THR A 73 0.52 7.75 0.85
C THR A 73 0.91 6.66 -0.15
N ARG A 74 1.94 6.88 -0.94
CA ARG A 74 2.46 5.91 -1.90
C ARG A 74 3.06 4.70 -1.19
N GLN A 75 3.82 4.92 -0.11
CA GLN A 75 4.40 3.83 0.68
C GLN A 75 3.30 3.01 1.37
N ILE A 76 2.33 3.65 1.99
CA ILE A 76 1.17 2.99 2.59
C ILE A 76 0.41 2.14 1.56
N LYS A 77 0.20 2.65 0.35
CA LYS A 77 -0.44 1.88 -0.74
C LYS A 77 0.35 0.64 -1.14
N LYS A 78 1.69 0.74 -1.18
CA LYS A 78 2.57 -0.42 -1.44
C LYS A 78 2.44 -1.48 -0.34
N ASP A 79 2.46 -1.03 0.91
CA ASP A 79 2.36 -1.91 2.08
C ASP A 79 1.00 -2.61 2.14
N ILE A 80 -0.08 -1.89 1.85
CA ILE A 80 -1.42 -2.47 1.72
C ILE A 80 -1.48 -3.49 0.58
N GLY A 81 -0.85 -3.20 -0.55
CA GLY A 81 -0.75 -4.13 -1.68
C GLY A 81 -0.04 -5.43 -1.30
N ALA A 82 1.10 -5.33 -0.62
CA ALA A 82 1.85 -6.48 -0.13
C ALA A 82 1.06 -7.32 0.89
N LEU A 83 0.36 -6.67 1.83
CA LEU A 83 -0.49 -7.33 2.80
C LEU A 83 -1.68 -8.05 2.14
N ARG A 84 -2.31 -7.45 1.15
CA ARG A 84 -3.40 -8.08 0.38
C ARG A 84 -2.92 -9.34 -0.34
N MET A 85 -1.72 -9.29 -0.91
CA MET A 85 -1.12 -10.43 -1.59
C MET A 85 -0.80 -11.57 -0.62
N ALA A 86 -0.25 -11.26 0.55
CA ALA A 86 0.01 -12.23 1.61
C ALA A 86 -1.29 -12.89 2.11
N LEU A 87 -2.35 -12.11 2.32
CA LEU A 87 -3.67 -12.62 2.71
C LEU A 87 -4.30 -13.51 1.63
N ALA A 88 -4.14 -13.18 0.36
CA ALA A 88 -4.62 -14.00 -0.74
C ALA A 88 -3.94 -15.37 -0.76
N LEU A 89 -2.62 -15.43 -0.58
CA LEU A 89 -1.85 -16.67 -0.49
C LEU A 89 -2.28 -17.52 0.71
N GLN A 90 -2.47 -16.92 1.89
CA GLN A 90 -2.98 -17.63 3.07
C GLN A 90 -4.40 -18.18 2.85
N SER A 91 -5.26 -17.41 2.18
CA SER A 91 -6.62 -17.87 1.83
C SER A 91 -6.61 -19.10 0.90
N GLU A 92 -5.66 -19.15 -0.01
CA GLU A 92 -5.50 -20.28 -0.93
C GLU A 92 -5.01 -21.54 -0.20
N VAL A 93 -4.06 -21.40 0.71
CA VAL A 93 -3.58 -22.49 1.59
C VAL A 93 -4.72 -23.03 2.46
N LEU A 94 -5.52 -22.14 3.07
CA LEU A 94 -6.66 -22.54 3.89
C LEU A 94 -7.75 -23.26 3.10
N LYS A 95 -7.96 -22.89 1.84
CA LYS A 95 -8.87 -23.63 0.94
C LYS A 95 -8.39 -25.05 0.69
N ASP A 96 -7.11 -25.22 0.39
CA ASP A 96 -6.51 -26.54 0.14
C ASP A 96 -6.61 -27.44 1.40
N GLU A 97 -6.31 -26.88 2.57
CA GLU A 97 -6.46 -27.61 3.85
C GLU A 97 -7.93 -27.98 4.14
N SER A 98 -8.86 -27.06 3.86
CA SER A 98 -10.29 -27.32 4.03
C SER A 98 -10.78 -28.43 3.11
N GLU A 99 -10.29 -28.46 1.89
CA GLU A 99 -10.60 -29.50 0.90
C GLU A 99 -10.06 -30.89 1.33
N LYS A 100 -8.83 -30.94 1.83
CA LYS A 100 -8.24 -32.15 2.43
C LYS A 100 -9.05 -32.65 3.62
N LEU A 101 -9.47 -31.77 4.51
CA LEU A 101 -10.33 -32.12 5.65
C LEU A 101 -11.68 -32.67 5.21
N ASN A 102 -12.28 -32.11 4.18
CA ASN A 102 -13.54 -32.61 3.61
C ASN A 102 -13.39 -34.00 3.00
N GLN A 103 -12.27 -34.26 2.33
CA GLN A 103 -11.96 -35.59 1.81
C GLN A 103 -11.81 -36.65 2.92
N ILE A 104 -11.09 -36.28 4.00
CA ILE A 104 -10.93 -37.16 5.17
C ILE A 104 -12.30 -37.43 5.82
N ARG A 105 -13.12 -36.39 6.00
CA ARG A 105 -14.47 -36.53 6.55
C ARG A 105 -15.33 -37.47 5.72
N LYS A 106 -15.26 -37.37 4.40
CA LYS A 106 -15.98 -38.29 3.47
C LYS A 106 -15.50 -39.71 3.63
N ARG A 107 -14.18 -39.96 3.69
CA ARG A 107 -13.60 -41.30 3.90
C ARG A 107 -14.03 -41.91 5.23
N ILE A 108 -14.05 -41.14 6.31
CA ILE A 108 -14.53 -41.58 7.62
C ILE A 108 -16.00 -41.99 7.53
N LYS A 109 -16.84 -41.18 6.87
CA LYS A 109 -18.25 -41.48 6.68
C LYS A 109 -18.47 -42.77 5.92
N ASP A 110 -17.70 -42.97 4.86
CA ASP A 110 -17.77 -44.19 4.05
C ASP A 110 -17.34 -45.44 4.87
N LEU A 111 -16.28 -45.34 5.67
CA LEU A 111 -15.80 -46.39 6.57
C LEU A 111 -16.84 -46.74 7.66
N VAL A 112 -17.48 -45.70 8.24
CA VAL A 112 -18.55 -45.90 9.23
C VAL A 112 -19.74 -46.62 8.57
N ASN A 113 -20.14 -46.26 7.38
CA ASN A 113 -21.21 -46.89 6.64
C ASN A 113 -20.87 -48.36 6.30
N MET A 114 -19.62 -48.63 5.87
CA MET A 114 -19.15 -49.99 5.63
C MET A 114 -19.16 -50.84 6.91
N SER A 115 -18.75 -50.27 8.03
CA SER A 115 -18.75 -50.91 9.35
C SER A 115 -20.19 -51.26 9.79
N HIS A 116 -21.14 -50.38 9.65
CA HIS A 116 -22.55 -50.59 9.94
C HIS A 116 -23.13 -51.70 9.06
N LYS A 117 -22.79 -51.70 7.78
CA LYS A 117 -23.23 -52.73 6.81
C LYS A 117 -22.67 -54.11 7.17
N ALA A 118 -21.38 -54.18 7.55
CA ALA A 118 -20.75 -55.43 7.99
C ALA A 118 -21.37 -55.96 9.28
N LEU A 119 -21.65 -55.11 10.27
CA LEU A 119 -22.36 -55.49 11.50
C LEU A 119 -23.75 -56.07 11.20
N LYS A 120 -24.51 -55.42 10.31
CA LYS A 120 -25.83 -55.88 9.91
C LYS A 120 -25.76 -57.26 9.25
N MET A 121 -24.77 -57.49 8.40
CA MET A 121 -24.56 -58.82 7.76
C MET A 121 -24.22 -59.90 8.81
N CYS A 122 -23.45 -59.59 9.85
CA CYS A 122 -23.16 -60.51 10.94
C CYS A 122 -24.42 -60.84 11.77
N ASP A 123 -25.25 -59.84 12.07
CA ASP A 123 -26.51 -60.02 12.79
C ASP A 123 -27.49 -60.87 11.99
N ASP A 124 -27.63 -60.65 10.69
CA ASP A 124 -28.47 -61.43 9.77
C ASP A 124 -27.96 -62.87 9.66
N ALA A 125 -26.67 -63.11 9.70
CA ALA A 125 -26.08 -64.45 9.70
C ALA A 125 -26.32 -65.19 11.02
N ASN A 126 -26.27 -64.48 12.17
CA ASN A 126 -26.61 -65.03 13.48
C ASN A 126 -28.11 -65.43 13.59
N ASP A 127 -29.00 -64.64 13.03
CA ASP A 127 -30.44 -64.90 13.05
C ASP A 127 -30.81 -66.11 12.19
N ARG A 128 -29.95 -66.56 11.28
CA ARG A 128 -30.16 -67.80 10.46
C ARG A 128 -29.67 -69.12 11.11
N LEU A 129 -28.95 -68.94 12.21
CA LEU A 129 -28.54 -70.09 13.02
C LEU A 129 -29.58 -70.45 14.07
#